data_eb3fd9891895560715333dea8b988ff9
#
_entry.id   eb3fd9891895560715333dea8b988ff9
#
_cell.length_a   1.000
_cell.length_b   1.000
_cell.length_c   1.000
_cell.angle_alpha   90.00
_cell.angle_beta   90.00
_cell.angle_gamma   90.00
#
_symmetry.space_group_name_H-M   'P 1'
#
loop_
_entity.id
_entity.type
_entity.pdbx_description
1 polymer ?
#
loop_
_entity_poly.entity_id
_entity_poly.type
_entity_poly.pdbx_seq_one_letter_code
_entity_poly.pdbx_strand_id
1 'polypeptide(L)'
;CHRIAAHMLLLPDSVYTASYFDNVAAQNARLAAYGLIPADGTVAPGRETPKAANNNTLTFNAGYAFITSDFYLPAGVSGNPKQGLDINAAYQWTSRIGIGFGLRYSGYFTSVMSEGAKLKVRLHYFAPEFVLRQEAGRNRRWAFHESVGLGYARYTEQMGSLSGGIGGLGFHVEVGFEYKLTQNVGIGASVGAYGTRFSSMDDAVSQYDDDQKGGISRISLNGGLRFYF
;
A
#
# COMPACT_ATOMS: atom_id res chain seq x y z
N CYS A 1 -31.95 0.68 -3.71
CA CYS A 1 -31.41 2.03 -3.38
C CYS A 1 -30.52 2.63 -4.49
N HIS A 2 -29.66 1.86 -5.17
CA HIS A 2 -28.78 2.42 -6.22
C HIS A 2 -29.50 2.94 -7.47
N ARG A 3 -30.64 2.35 -7.86
CA ARG A 3 -31.42 2.81 -9.04
C ARG A 3 -32.12 4.16 -8.80
N ILE A 4 -32.51 4.46 -7.58
CA ILE A 4 -33.19 5.72 -7.23
C ILE A 4 -32.19 6.87 -7.25
N ALA A 5 -30.98 6.69 -6.72
CA ALA A 5 -29.94 7.72 -6.72
C ALA A 5 -29.47 8.08 -8.15
N ALA A 6 -29.35 7.09 -9.06
CA ALA A 6 -28.98 7.34 -10.45
C ALA A 6 -30.07 8.11 -11.23
N HIS A 7 -31.35 7.92 -10.89
CA HIS A 7 -32.45 8.65 -11.53
C HIS A 7 -32.54 10.10 -11.05
N MET A 8 -32.19 10.36 -9.80
CA MET A 8 -32.15 11.72 -9.23
C MET A 8 -31.11 12.62 -9.91
N LEU A 9 -29.98 12.09 -10.33
CA LEU A 9 -28.91 12.87 -10.97
C LEU A 9 -29.23 13.33 -12.41
N LEU A 10 -30.30 12.81 -13.01
CA LEU A 10 -30.70 13.13 -14.40
C LEU A 10 -31.93 14.00 -14.50
N LEU A 11 -32.53 14.40 -13.37
CA LEU A 11 -33.72 15.27 -13.36
C LEU A 11 -33.29 16.73 -13.33
N PRO A 12 -33.93 17.62 -14.15
CA PRO A 12 -33.66 19.04 -14.10
C PRO A 12 -34.10 19.63 -12.74
N ASP A 13 -33.40 20.66 -12.27
CA ASP A 13 -33.60 21.31 -10.97
C ASP A 13 -35.05 21.73 -10.68
N SER A 14 -35.84 21.95 -11.73
CA SER A 14 -37.29 22.30 -11.62
C SER A 14 -38.15 21.16 -11.05
N VAL A 15 -37.64 19.91 -10.99
CA VAL A 15 -38.38 18.77 -10.42
C VAL A 15 -38.20 18.69 -8.90
N TYR A 16 -37.19 19.35 -8.35
CA TYR A 16 -36.97 19.47 -6.90
C TYR A 16 -37.78 20.56 -6.24
N THR A 17 -39.06 20.64 -6.60
CA THR A 17 -40.01 21.59 -5.99
C THR A 17 -40.53 21.09 -4.64
N ALA A 18 -41.22 21.94 -3.87
CA ALA A 18 -41.83 21.58 -2.58
C ALA A 18 -42.65 20.28 -2.67
N SER A 19 -43.33 20.03 -3.80
CA SER A 19 -44.13 18.82 -4.04
C SER A 19 -43.32 17.54 -4.05
N TYR A 20 -42.01 17.58 -4.37
CA TYR A 20 -41.13 16.41 -4.29
C TYR A 20 -40.89 16.02 -2.82
N PHE A 21 -40.63 17.00 -1.95
CA PHE A 21 -40.42 16.75 -0.52
C PHE A 21 -41.69 16.24 0.16
N ASP A 22 -42.87 16.74 -0.25
CA ASP A 22 -44.16 16.23 0.20
C ASP A 22 -44.39 14.78 -0.23
N ASN A 23 -43.96 14.40 -1.43
CA ASN A 23 -43.97 13.03 -1.91
C ASN A 23 -43.00 12.11 -1.13
N VAL A 24 -41.82 12.60 -0.75
CA VAL A 24 -40.87 11.86 0.09
C VAL A 24 -41.46 11.62 1.47
N ALA A 25 -42.11 12.63 2.07
CA ALA A 25 -42.79 12.47 3.35
C ALA A 25 -43.92 11.44 3.29
N ALA A 26 -44.74 11.47 2.23
CA ALA A 26 -45.80 10.48 1.98
C ALA A 26 -45.25 9.07 1.77
N GLN A 27 -44.15 8.92 1.07
CA GLN A 27 -43.47 7.63 0.90
C GLN A 27 -42.89 7.10 2.22
N ASN A 28 -42.28 7.98 3.02
CA ASN A 28 -41.76 7.61 4.34
C ASN A 28 -42.90 7.16 5.27
N ALA A 29 -44.04 7.85 5.24
CA ALA A 29 -45.21 7.46 6.01
C ALA A 29 -45.73 6.05 5.59
N ARG A 30 -45.71 5.73 4.28
CA ARG A 30 -46.05 4.38 3.80
C ARG A 30 -45.04 3.32 4.24
N LEU A 31 -43.75 3.63 4.16
CA LEU A 31 -42.71 2.72 4.60
C LEU A 31 -42.79 2.46 6.11
N ALA A 32 -43.15 3.46 6.89
CA ALA A 32 -43.41 3.33 8.32
C ALA A 32 -44.62 2.42 8.60
N ALA A 33 -45.73 2.62 7.84
CA ALA A 33 -46.90 1.78 7.95
C ALA A 33 -46.64 0.28 7.65
N TYR A 34 -45.65 -0.01 6.79
CA TYR A 34 -45.20 -1.37 6.52
C TYR A 34 -44.09 -1.87 7.48
N GLY A 35 -43.74 -1.09 8.52
CA GLY A 35 -42.69 -1.43 9.48
C GLY A 35 -41.27 -1.47 8.90
N LEU A 36 -41.05 -0.86 7.72
CA LEU A 36 -39.76 -0.83 7.05
C LEU A 36 -38.86 0.32 7.54
N ILE A 37 -39.47 1.35 8.14
CA ILE A 37 -38.79 2.44 8.87
C ILE A 37 -39.58 2.77 10.13
N PRO A 38 -39.01 3.37 11.19
CA PRO A 38 -39.73 3.82 12.38
C PRO A 38 -40.81 4.83 12.05
N ALA A 39 -41.94 4.75 12.73
CA ALA A 39 -43.12 5.59 12.48
C ALA A 39 -42.89 7.10 12.72
N ASP A 40 -41.94 7.44 13.55
CA ASP A 40 -41.57 8.83 13.90
C ASP A 40 -40.53 9.46 12.96
N GLY A 41 -40.12 8.72 11.90
CA GLY A 41 -39.06 9.16 10.98
C GLY A 41 -37.68 9.25 11.62
N THR A 42 -37.55 8.85 12.89
CA THR A 42 -36.25 8.80 13.55
C THR A 42 -35.49 7.63 12.98
N VAL A 43 -34.29 7.89 12.50
CA VAL A 43 -33.34 6.83 12.16
C VAL A 43 -33.12 6.01 13.43
N ALA A 44 -33.43 4.70 13.35
CA ALA A 44 -33.27 3.79 14.48
C ALA A 44 -31.97 4.11 15.23
N PRO A 45 -32.02 4.27 16.58
CA PRO A 45 -30.80 4.49 17.34
C PRO A 45 -29.89 3.29 17.16
N GLY A 46 -28.83 3.45 16.38
CA GLY A 46 -27.92 2.37 15.99
C GLY A 46 -27.37 2.50 14.57
N ARG A 47 -27.93 3.35 13.73
CA ARG A 47 -27.23 3.80 12.55
C ARG A 47 -26.35 4.95 12.97
N GLU A 48 -25.22 4.62 13.58
CA GLU A 48 -24.15 5.58 13.77
C GLU A 48 -23.96 6.29 12.44
N THR A 49 -24.10 7.62 12.43
CA THR A 49 -23.65 8.45 11.31
C THR A 49 -22.29 7.92 10.92
N PRO A 50 -22.02 7.62 9.64
CA PRO A 50 -20.74 7.12 9.25
C PRO A 50 -19.69 8.09 9.79
N LYS A 51 -18.99 7.68 10.85
CA LYS A 51 -17.90 8.46 11.43
C LYS A 51 -16.98 8.76 10.24
N ALA A 52 -16.54 10.00 10.13
CA ALA A 52 -15.70 10.44 9.03
C ALA A 52 -14.66 9.35 8.75
N ALA A 53 -14.65 8.84 7.54
CA ALA A 53 -13.74 7.77 7.19
C ALA A 53 -12.33 8.29 7.43
N ASN A 54 -11.54 7.59 8.22
CA ASN A 54 -10.13 7.90 8.37
C ASN A 54 -9.47 7.72 7.01
N ASN A 55 -9.21 8.84 6.34
CA ASN A 55 -8.70 8.86 4.98
C ASN A 55 -7.18 8.68 4.92
N ASN A 56 -6.51 8.85 6.05
CA ASN A 56 -5.07 8.75 6.16
C ASN A 56 -4.68 7.44 6.84
N THR A 57 -3.67 6.79 6.29
CA THR A 57 -3.12 5.55 6.84
C THR A 57 -1.60 5.67 6.90
N LEU A 58 -1.02 5.41 8.06
CA LEU A 58 0.41 5.23 8.24
C LEU A 58 0.68 3.75 8.48
N THR A 59 1.57 3.19 7.69
CA THR A 59 1.89 1.76 7.67
C THR A 59 3.34 1.53 8.06
N PHE A 60 3.59 0.55 8.92
CA PHE A 60 4.92 0.05 9.23
C PHE A 60 4.92 -1.47 9.11
N ASN A 61 5.74 -1.99 8.23
CA ASN A 61 5.87 -3.43 7.98
C ASN A 61 7.31 -3.88 8.17
N ALA A 62 7.45 -5.11 8.63
CA ALA A 62 8.70 -5.85 8.60
C ALA A 62 8.42 -7.25 8.07
N GLY A 63 9.40 -7.83 7.41
CA GLY A 63 9.25 -9.15 6.82
C GLY A 63 10.51 -9.64 6.17
N TYR A 64 10.33 -10.50 5.21
CA TYR A 64 11.42 -11.19 4.53
C TYR A 64 11.31 -11.01 3.03
N ALA A 65 12.44 -10.74 2.38
CA ALA A 65 12.49 -10.56 0.94
C ALA A 65 13.47 -11.51 0.28
N PHE A 66 13.13 -11.88 -0.95
CA PHE A 66 13.89 -12.75 -1.83
C PHE A 66 14.23 -11.98 -3.11
N ILE A 67 15.53 -11.90 -3.44
CA ILE A 67 15.96 -11.38 -4.73
C ILE A 67 15.74 -12.47 -5.77
N THR A 68 14.98 -12.15 -6.81
CA THR A 68 14.57 -13.09 -7.87
C THR A 68 15.38 -12.92 -9.15
N SER A 69 16.08 -11.78 -9.31
CA SER A 69 17.02 -11.58 -10.41
C SER A 69 18.33 -12.33 -10.17
N ASP A 70 19.09 -12.52 -11.25
CA ASP A 70 20.46 -12.97 -11.11
C ASP A 70 21.27 -11.90 -10.41
N PHE A 71 22.01 -12.32 -9.40
CA PHE A 71 22.87 -11.48 -8.61
C PHE A 71 24.29 -12.02 -8.79
N TYR A 72 25.15 -11.21 -9.40
CA TYR A 72 26.55 -11.61 -9.57
C TYR A 72 27.25 -11.48 -8.21
N LEU A 73 27.69 -12.62 -7.70
CA LEU A 73 28.51 -12.67 -6.49
C LEU A 73 29.97 -12.80 -6.91
N PRO A 74 30.87 -11.99 -6.33
CA PRO A 74 32.31 -12.20 -6.50
C PRO A 74 32.69 -13.61 -6.12
N ALA A 75 33.72 -14.15 -6.79
CA ALA A 75 34.29 -15.46 -6.43
C ALA A 75 34.71 -15.45 -4.95
N GLY A 76 34.41 -16.53 -4.22
CA GLY A 76 34.77 -16.65 -2.79
C GLY A 76 33.70 -16.18 -1.81
N VAL A 77 32.56 -15.68 -2.28
CA VAL A 77 31.42 -15.32 -1.39
C VAL A 77 30.72 -16.60 -0.93
N SER A 78 30.68 -16.81 0.39
CA SER A 78 29.89 -17.86 1.02
C SER A 78 28.59 -17.24 1.58
N GLY A 79 27.46 -17.88 1.32
CA GLY A 79 26.13 -17.43 1.77
C GLY A 79 25.22 -17.02 0.61
N ASN A 80 23.99 -16.71 0.93
CA ASN A 80 22.97 -16.34 -0.04
C ASN A 80 22.49 -14.90 0.17
N PRO A 81 23.04 -13.90 -0.56
CA PRO A 81 22.60 -12.52 -0.47
C PRO A 81 21.22 -12.31 -1.06
N LYS A 82 20.65 -13.32 -1.72
CA LYS A 82 19.31 -13.27 -2.29
C LYS A 82 18.19 -13.27 -1.23
N GLN A 83 18.53 -13.40 0.05
CA GLN A 83 17.57 -13.44 1.16
C GLN A 83 17.93 -12.40 2.21
N GLY A 84 16.93 -11.69 2.72
CA GLY A 84 17.18 -10.66 3.72
C GLY A 84 15.92 -10.10 4.39
N LEU A 85 16.18 -9.24 5.37
CA LEU A 85 15.16 -8.48 6.07
C LEU A 85 14.60 -7.39 5.14
N ASP A 86 13.28 -7.26 5.11
CA ASP A 86 12.57 -6.18 4.43
C ASP A 86 11.83 -5.33 5.45
N ILE A 87 11.99 -4.00 5.37
CA ILE A 87 11.30 -3.03 6.23
C ILE A 87 10.64 -2.00 5.34
N ASN A 88 9.34 -1.78 5.55
CA ASN A 88 8.55 -0.85 4.76
C ASN A 88 7.83 0.15 5.67
N ALA A 89 7.78 1.40 5.22
CA ALA A 89 6.93 2.43 5.80
C ALA A 89 6.18 3.14 4.67
N ALA A 90 4.89 3.39 4.85
CA ALA A 90 4.11 4.14 3.87
C ALA A 90 3.11 5.06 4.56
N TYR A 91 2.98 6.27 4.02
CA TYR A 91 1.89 7.18 4.31
C TYR A 91 0.96 7.23 3.11
N GLN A 92 -0.33 6.99 3.32
CA GLN A 92 -1.33 6.88 2.26
C GLN A 92 -2.55 7.72 2.61
N TRP A 93 -3.03 8.49 1.65
CA TRP A 93 -4.33 9.11 1.68
C TRP A 93 -5.25 8.40 0.70
N THR A 94 -6.45 8.02 1.14
CA THR A 94 -7.46 7.35 0.31
C THR A 94 -8.78 8.08 0.37
N SER A 95 -9.41 8.26 -0.78
CA SER A 95 -10.76 8.82 -0.89
C SER A 95 -11.82 7.83 -0.38
N ARG A 96 -13.07 8.30 -0.26
CA ARG A 96 -14.20 7.44 0.15
C ARG A 96 -14.49 6.29 -0.82
N ILE A 97 -14.09 6.43 -2.08
CA ILE A 97 -14.24 5.37 -3.10
C ILE A 97 -13.06 4.40 -3.12
N GLY A 98 -12.07 4.59 -2.22
CA GLY A 98 -10.93 3.70 -2.06
C GLY A 98 -9.74 3.98 -2.98
N ILE A 99 -9.78 5.06 -3.78
CA ILE A 99 -8.66 5.49 -4.62
C ILE A 99 -7.84 6.51 -3.85
N GLY A 100 -6.51 6.38 -3.89
CA GLY A 100 -5.63 7.25 -3.14
C GLY A 100 -4.22 7.35 -3.67
N PHE A 101 -3.43 8.13 -2.96
CA PHE A 101 -2.01 8.36 -3.23
C PHE A 101 -1.22 8.30 -1.93
N GLY A 102 0.05 7.98 -2.05
CA GLY A 102 0.92 7.88 -0.90
C GLY A 102 2.38 8.10 -1.22
N LEU A 103 3.18 7.98 -0.17
CA LEU A 103 4.63 7.93 -0.24
C LEU A 103 5.08 6.66 0.47
N ARG A 104 5.99 5.93 -0.15
CA ARG A 104 6.52 4.68 0.37
C ARG A 104 8.04 4.73 0.46
N TYR A 105 8.52 4.21 1.57
CA TYR A 105 9.91 3.79 1.75
C TYR A 105 9.95 2.27 1.88
N SER A 106 10.95 1.63 1.27
CA SER A 106 11.24 0.22 1.46
C SER A 106 12.76 -0.01 1.54
N GLY A 107 13.19 -0.74 2.53
CA GLY A 107 14.58 -1.07 2.79
C GLY A 107 14.79 -2.58 2.84
N TYR A 108 15.70 -3.09 2.02
CA TYR A 108 16.18 -4.47 2.06
C TYR A 108 17.57 -4.52 2.66
N PHE A 109 17.80 -5.45 3.58
CA PHE A 109 19.05 -5.58 4.31
C PHE A 109 19.47 -7.04 4.38
N THR A 110 20.69 -7.32 3.90
CA THR A 110 21.30 -8.65 4.04
C THR A 110 22.79 -8.54 4.30
N SER A 111 23.40 -9.63 4.71
CA SER A 111 24.86 -9.72 4.85
C SER A 111 25.32 -11.14 4.59
N VAL A 112 26.44 -11.26 3.90
CA VAL A 112 27.10 -12.52 3.57
C VAL A 112 28.57 -12.44 3.94
N MET A 113 29.22 -13.59 4.12
CA MET A 113 30.67 -13.67 4.32
C MET A 113 31.34 -13.78 2.97
N SER A 114 32.38 -12.98 2.75
CA SER A 114 33.21 -13.01 1.56
C SER A 114 34.68 -13.00 2.02
N GLU A 115 35.44 -14.03 1.72
CA GLU A 115 36.89 -14.15 2.03
C GLU A 115 37.22 -13.80 3.49
N GLY A 116 36.37 -14.19 4.44
CA GLY A 116 36.55 -13.88 5.87
C GLY A 116 36.11 -12.51 6.30
N ALA A 117 35.66 -11.64 5.38
CA ALA A 117 35.07 -10.33 5.67
C ALA A 117 33.54 -10.36 5.51
N LYS A 118 32.84 -9.54 6.29
CA LYS A 118 31.37 -9.41 6.20
C LYS A 118 31.01 -8.38 5.14
N LEU A 119 30.39 -8.84 4.04
CA LEU A 119 29.78 -8.00 3.03
C LEU A 119 28.33 -7.66 3.47
N LYS A 120 28.03 -6.39 3.66
CA LYS A 120 26.68 -5.87 3.94
C LYS A 120 26.09 -5.34 2.66
N VAL A 121 24.87 -5.78 2.32
CA VAL A 121 24.12 -5.34 1.15
C VAL A 121 22.84 -4.64 1.62
N ARG A 122 22.58 -3.46 1.06
CA ARG A 122 21.40 -2.68 1.35
C ARG A 122 20.77 -2.17 0.05
N LEU A 123 19.46 -2.24 -0.06
CA LEU A 123 18.71 -1.65 -1.14
C LEU A 123 17.61 -0.77 -0.54
N HIS A 124 17.68 0.52 -0.79
CA HIS A 124 16.68 1.50 -0.37
C HIS A 124 15.84 1.90 -1.57
N TYR A 125 14.55 2.03 -1.35
CA TYR A 125 13.59 2.48 -2.35
C TYR A 125 12.68 3.51 -1.74
N PHE A 126 12.44 4.62 -2.47
CA PHE A 126 11.52 5.68 -2.09
C PHE A 126 10.70 6.10 -3.31
N ALA A 127 9.37 6.11 -3.17
CA ALA A 127 8.48 6.42 -4.28
C ALA A 127 7.16 7.04 -3.85
N PRO A 128 6.60 7.94 -4.64
CA PRO A 128 5.15 8.15 -4.67
C PRO A 128 4.46 6.87 -5.13
N GLU A 129 3.27 6.63 -4.59
CA GLU A 129 2.47 5.46 -4.96
C GLU A 129 1.01 5.83 -5.20
N PHE A 130 0.38 5.10 -6.12
CA PHE A 130 -1.06 5.05 -6.29
C PHE A 130 -1.60 3.89 -5.47
N VAL A 131 -2.73 4.09 -4.81
CA VAL A 131 -3.31 3.11 -3.87
C VAL A 131 -4.77 2.87 -4.21
N LEU A 132 -5.14 1.61 -4.25
CA LEU A 132 -6.53 1.16 -4.23
C LEU A 132 -6.78 0.44 -2.91
N ARG A 133 -7.81 0.86 -2.18
CA ARG A 133 -8.18 0.26 -0.90
C ARG A 133 -9.67 -0.04 -0.87
N GLN A 134 -10.01 -1.30 -0.65
CA GLN A 134 -11.38 -1.79 -0.62
C GLN A 134 -11.70 -2.36 0.75
N GLU A 135 -12.68 -1.76 1.44
CA GLU A 135 -13.16 -2.28 2.71
C GLU A 135 -14.17 -3.39 2.48
N ALA A 136 -14.04 -4.48 3.22
CA ALA A 136 -14.86 -5.67 3.11
C ALA A 136 -15.48 -6.06 4.47
N GLY A 137 -16.56 -6.84 4.38
CA GLY A 137 -17.30 -7.34 5.52
C GLY A 137 -18.33 -6.36 6.08
N ARG A 138 -19.29 -6.90 6.85
CA ARG A 138 -20.42 -6.14 7.41
C ARG A 138 -19.97 -5.01 8.34
N ASN A 139 -18.88 -5.22 9.05
CA ASN A 139 -18.33 -4.27 10.03
C ASN A 139 -17.18 -3.43 9.47
N ARG A 140 -16.84 -3.55 8.16
CA ARG A 140 -15.73 -2.85 7.50
C ARG A 140 -14.39 -2.97 8.24
N ARG A 141 -14.18 -4.11 8.92
CA ARG A 141 -12.93 -4.39 9.65
C ARG A 141 -11.83 -4.93 8.74
N TRP A 142 -12.20 -5.58 7.65
CA TRP A 142 -11.27 -6.07 6.65
C TRP A 142 -11.08 -5.03 5.56
N ALA A 143 -9.87 -4.88 5.09
CA ALA A 143 -9.59 -4.11 3.90
C ALA A 143 -8.55 -4.83 3.05
N PHE A 144 -8.74 -4.80 1.73
CA PHE A 144 -7.73 -5.13 0.75
C PHE A 144 -7.11 -3.85 0.26
N HIS A 145 -5.80 -3.87 0.05
CA HIS A 145 -5.10 -2.77 -0.57
C HIS A 145 -4.21 -3.28 -1.70
N GLU A 146 -4.10 -2.48 -2.72
CA GLU A 146 -3.21 -2.63 -3.84
C GLU A 146 -2.46 -1.32 -4.01
N SER A 147 -1.17 -1.36 -4.25
CA SER A 147 -0.40 -0.16 -4.54
C SER A 147 0.60 -0.39 -5.65
N VAL A 148 0.85 0.66 -6.40
CA VAL A 148 1.86 0.71 -7.46
C VAL A 148 2.58 2.04 -7.37
N GLY A 149 3.90 2.02 -7.50
CA GLY A 149 4.70 3.23 -7.46
C GLY A 149 5.95 3.15 -8.30
N LEU A 150 6.41 4.33 -8.68
CA LEU A 150 7.65 4.54 -9.44
C LEU A 150 8.48 5.59 -8.70
N GLY A 151 9.76 5.29 -8.46
CA GLY A 151 10.59 6.18 -7.68
C GLY A 151 12.07 5.88 -7.76
N TYR A 152 12.80 6.39 -6.78
CA TYR A 152 14.25 6.26 -6.71
C TYR A 152 14.65 5.03 -5.89
N ALA A 153 15.62 4.27 -6.40
CA ALA A 153 16.26 3.17 -5.71
C ALA A 153 17.75 3.42 -5.56
N ARG A 154 18.31 3.05 -4.41
CA ARG A 154 19.74 3.11 -4.11
C ARG A 154 20.22 1.77 -3.58
N TYR A 155 21.15 1.18 -4.28
CA TYR A 155 21.88 0.00 -3.85
C TYR A 155 23.19 0.42 -3.20
N THR A 156 23.59 -0.24 -2.10
CA THR A 156 24.86 0.00 -1.43
C THR A 156 25.45 -1.31 -0.94
N GLU A 157 26.76 -1.45 -1.13
CA GLU A 157 27.58 -2.52 -0.59
C GLU A 157 28.63 -1.95 0.37
N GLN A 158 28.91 -2.68 1.43
CA GLN A 158 29.93 -2.33 2.38
C GLN A 158 30.70 -3.56 2.84
N MET A 159 32.02 -3.55 2.66
CA MET A 159 32.94 -4.56 3.14
C MET A 159 34.10 -3.90 3.90
N GLY A 160 34.12 -4.07 5.23
CA GLY A 160 35.06 -3.36 6.08
C GLY A 160 34.92 -1.84 5.98
N SER A 161 36.00 -1.16 5.58
CA SER A 161 36.03 0.29 5.33
C SER A 161 35.66 0.68 3.90
N LEU A 162 35.56 -0.28 2.99
CA LEU A 162 35.20 -0.04 1.60
C LEU A 162 33.67 0.01 1.48
N SER A 163 33.15 1.00 0.78
CA SER A 163 31.74 1.13 0.49
C SER A 163 31.54 1.64 -0.93
N GLY A 164 30.61 1.05 -1.65
CA GLY A 164 30.16 1.47 -2.96
C GLY A 164 28.65 1.60 -3.00
N GLY A 165 28.14 2.39 -3.91
CA GLY A 165 26.68 2.52 -4.06
C GLY A 165 26.29 3.09 -5.41
N ILE A 166 25.14 2.65 -5.89
CA ILE A 166 24.57 3.06 -7.17
C ILE A 166 23.10 3.42 -7.01
N GLY A 167 22.68 4.44 -7.72
CA GLY A 167 21.30 4.89 -7.77
C GLY A 167 20.63 4.55 -9.10
N GLY A 168 19.31 4.46 -9.09
CA GLY A 168 18.54 4.18 -10.28
C GLY A 168 17.05 4.38 -10.10
N LEU A 169 16.31 3.98 -11.11
CA LEU A 169 14.86 3.98 -11.11
C LEU A 169 14.35 2.67 -10.52
N GLY A 170 13.36 2.75 -9.65
CA GLY A 170 12.68 1.59 -9.09
C GLY A 170 11.18 1.66 -9.31
N PHE A 171 10.54 0.51 -9.35
CA PHE A 171 9.09 0.38 -9.33
C PHE A 171 8.68 -0.68 -8.32
N HIS A 172 7.44 -0.59 -7.84
CA HIS A 172 6.85 -1.63 -7.01
C HIS A 172 5.39 -1.86 -7.35
N VAL A 173 4.95 -3.08 -7.07
CA VAL A 173 3.54 -3.47 -6.98
C VAL A 173 3.39 -4.22 -5.67
N GLU A 174 2.40 -3.87 -4.87
CA GLU A 174 2.09 -4.55 -3.62
C GLU A 174 0.59 -4.85 -3.54
N VAL A 175 0.26 -6.02 -3.03
CA VAL A 175 -1.09 -6.40 -2.65
C VAL A 175 -1.08 -6.86 -1.20
N GLY A 176 -2.13 -6.53 -0.46
CA GLY A 176 -2.21 -6.91 0.93
C GLY A 176 -3.62 -6.89 1.49
N PHE A 177 -3.72 -7.37 2.71
CA PHE A 177 -4.96 -7.31 3.47
C PHE A 177 -4.67 -6.74 4.87
N GLU A 178 -5.69 -6.12 5.42
CA GLU A 178 -5.64 -5.44 6.70
C GLU A 178 -6.84 -5.87 7.54
N TYR A 179 -6.63 -5.94 8.84
CA TYR A 179 -7.69 -6.11 9.81
C TYR A 179 -7.65 -5.01 10.86
N LYS A 180 -8.73 -4.23 10.95
CA LYS A 180 -8.88 -3.15 11.94
C LYS A 180 -9.17 -3.75 13.30
N LEU A 181 -8.23 -3.65 14.23
CA LEU A 181 -8.41 -4.02 15.65
C LEU A 181 -9.28 -3.00 16.36
N THR A 182 -9.01 -1.73 16.10
CA THR A 182 -9.77 -0.58 16.57
C THR A 182 -10.09 0.36 15.41
N GLN A 183 -10.72 1.50 15.67
CA GLN A 183 -10.97 2.51 14.65
C GLN A 183 -9.68 3.16 14.11
N ASN A 184 -8.63 3.19 14.93
CA ASN A 184 -7.39 3.89 14.63
C ASN A 184 -6.18 2.95 14.44
N VAL A 185 -6.30 1.67 14.80
CA VAL A 185 -5.18 0.71 14.74
C VAL A 185 -5.64 -0.58 14.08
N GLY A 186 -4.80 -1.08 13.20
CA GLY A 186 -4.97 -2.39 12.54
C GLY A 186 -3.65 -3.12 12.39
N ILE A 187 -3.77 -4.34 11.95
CA ILE A 187 -2.66 -5.20 11.53
C ILE A 187 -2.88 -5.58 10.07
N GLY A 188 -1.82 -5.91 9.37
CA GLY A 188 -1.93 -6.36 7.99
C GLY A 188 -0.75 -7.19 7.55
N ALA A 189 -0.95 -7.86 6.43
CA ALA A 189 0.09 -8.58 5.72
C ALA A 189 0.04 -8.23 4.24
N SER A 190 1.20 -8.24 3.59
CA SER A 190 1.32 -7.91 2.18
C SER A 190 2.39 -8.73 1.47
N VAL A 191 2.20 -8.87 0.18
CA VAL A 191 3.17 -9.39 -0.77
C VAL A 191 3.52 -8.27 -1.73
N GLY A 192 4.80 -7.94 -1.84
CA GLY A 192 5.30 -6.91 -2.73
C GLY A 192 6.29 -7.46 -3.75
N ALA A 193 6.21 -6.98 -4.98
CA ALA A 193 7.21 -7.18 -6.02
C ALA A 193 7.88 -5.84 -6.32
N TYR A 194 9.20 -5.80 -6.25
CA TYR A 194 10.02 -4.61 -6.49
C TYR A 194 11.00 -4.90 -7.63
N GLY A 195 11.12 -3.97 -8.55
CA GLY A 195 12.11 -4.00 -9.61
C GLY A 195 12.90 -2.69 -9.62
N THR A 196 14.21 -2.78 -9.85
CA THR A 196 15.09 -1.62 -9.95
C THR A 196 15.95 -1.72 -11.19
N ARG A 197 16.25 -0.57 -11.80
CA ARG A 197 17.20 -0.48 -12.91
C ARG A 197 18.20 0.63 -12.59
N PHE A 198 19.47 0.29 -12.59
CA PHE A 198 20.56 1.21 -12.29
C PHE A 198 21.13 1.79 -13.58
N SER A 199 21.55 3.06 -13.55
CA SER A 199 21.93 3.81 -14.75
C SER A 199 23.40 3.66 -15.14
N SER A 200 24.29 3.42 -14.19
CA SER A 200 25.72 3.11 -14.39
C SER A 200 26.31 2.67 -13.06
N MET A 201 27.37 1.86 -13.11
CA MET A 201 28.08 1.34 -11.93
C MET A 201 29.52 1.90 -11.91
N ASP A 202 29.69 3.20 -11.75
CA ASP A 202 31.02 3.79 -11.81
C ASP A 202 31.92 3.54 -10.60
N ASP A 203 31.39 3.10 -9.43
CA ASP A 203 32.16 2.93 -8.19
C ASP A 203 31.81 1.68 -7.37
N ALA A 204 31.30 0.63 -7.97
CA ALA A 204 31.02 -0.59 -7.24
C ALA A 204 32.31 -1.34 -6.89
N VAL A 205 32.39 -1.87 -5.67
CA VAL A 205 33.50 -2.73 -5.19
C VAL A 205 33.61 -4.02 -6.01
N SER A 206 32.56 -4.40 -6.72
CA SER A 206 32.56 -5.51 -7.67
C SER A 206 32.83 -4.97 -9.08
N GLN A 207 33.87 -5.50 -9.74
CA GLN A 207 34.11 -5.29 -11.16
C GLN A 207 32.93 -5.88 -11.97
N TYR A 208 31.91 -5.06 -12.19
CA TYR A 208 30.87 -5.37 -13.16
C TYR A 208 31.34 -4.99 -14.56
N ASP A 209 31.22 -5.93 -15.47
CA ASP A 209 31.46 -5.71 -16.88
C ASP A 209 30.48 -4.62 -17.40
N ASP A 210 30.98 -3.62 -18.08
CA ASP A 210 30.29 -2.38 -18.51
C ASP A 210 29.04 -2.64 -19.38
N ASP A 211 28.87 -3.85 -19.89
CA ASP A 211 27.75 -4.27 -20.75
C ASP A 211 26.52 -4.80 -19.98
N GLN A 212 26.60 -5.01 -18.67
CA GLN A 212 25.47 -5.48 -17.86
C GLN A 212 24.77 -4.32 -17.17
N LYS A 213 23.87 -3.65 -17.87
CA LYS A 213 22.85 -2.76 -17.29
C LYS A 213 21.96 -3.56 -16.34
N GLY A 214 22.46 -3.77 -15.12
CA GLY A 214 21.85 -4.65 -14.12
C GLY A 214 20.63 -4.02 -13.48
N GLY A 215 19.60 -4.83 -13.28
CA GLY A 215 18.47 -4.53 -12.42
C GLY A 215 18.36 -5.55 -11.31
N ILE A 216 17.85 -5.17 -10.17
CA ILE A 216 17.53 -6.08 -9.06
C ILE A 216 16.02 -6.19 -8.95
N SER A 217 15.51 -7.42 -9.00
CA SER A 217 14.12 -7.73 -8.74
C SER A 217 14.00 -8.53 -7.45
N ARG A 218 13.02 -8.21 -6.62
CA ARG A 218 12.76 -8.92 -5.36
C ARG A 218 11.28 -9.08 -5.11
N ILE A 219 10.94 -10.14 -4.38
CA ILE A 219 9.61 -10.38 -3.81
C ILE A 219 9.75 -10.30 -2.30
N SER A 220 8.83 -9.61 -1.63
CA SER A 220 8.79 -9.47 -0.18
C SER A 220 7.47 -9.97 0.40
N LEU A 221 7.56 -10.58 1.58
CA LEU A 221 6.44 -10.99 2.41
C LEU A 221 6.52 -10.21 3.72
N ASN A 222 5.54 -9.39 3.99
CA ASN A 222 5.57 -8.44 5.08
C ASN A 222 4.33 -8.54 5.96
N GLY A 223 4.52 -8.27 7.25
CA GLY A 223 3.45 -8.06 8.21
C GLY A 223 3.71 -6.82 9.06
N GLY A 224 2.66 -6.18 9.56
CA GLY A 224 2.89 -4.98 10.35
C GLY A 224 1.65 -4.26 10.82
N LEU A 225 1.88 -3.03 11.28
CA LEU A 225 0.88 -2.17 11.92
C LEU A 225 0.35 -1.14 10.94
N ARG A 226 -0.90 -0.76 11.15
CA ARG A 226 -1.63 0.28 10.43
C ARG A 226 -2.21 1.28 11.44
N PHE A 227 -2.01 2.56 11.19
CA PHE A 227 -2.59 3.64 11.97
C PHE A 227 -3.49 4.48 11.07
N TYR A 228 -4.77 4.61 11.44
CA TYR A 228 -5.80 5.31 10.69
C TYR A 228 -6.18 6.62 11.39
N PHE A 229 -6.23 7.74 10.65
CA PHE A 229 -6.56 9.07 11.20
C PHE A 229 -7.12 10.04 10.13
#